data_2eef8b8d0ec9dc0408201ac05c341bea
#
_entry.id   2eef8b8d0ec9dc0408201ac05c341bea
#
_cell.length_a   1.000
_cell.length_b   1.000
_cell.length_c   1.000
_cell.angle_alpha   90.00
_cell.angle_beta   90.00
_cell.angle_gamma   90.00
#
_symmetry.space_group_name_H-M   'P 1'
#
loop_
_entity.id
_entity.type
_entity.pdbx_description
1 polymer ?
#
loop_
_entity_poly.entity_id
_entity_poly.type
_entity_poly.pdbx_seq_one_letter_code
_entity_poly.pdbx_strand_id
1 'polypeptide(L)'
;MNPVALRLLNQQLIAPQFNDPAELVSHLGAIQAQEYRLMRWAVEMRTKNPSHKAFKKAFDSGRIIRLHLMRGTWQLLVADDYWLFLELCGPKAIAVTKGWMNSNKITIPDEELIRIRDILAQTAADKGSATKEDFVQALAEKDIPMDDHRLSYHIRMAEMSGILCNGDLQPMKATYSLSAQKVGPRPEYVNRDEALLRFTRKYFQSHQPATLGDFVWWSGLNMSDCRKGIELMGNSIHVERLRIGAFTEMKNEYREFYLTDDCRTRGFRKGTYLLIPPYDEYLIGYKSRDIVLKPEHRHRAHNNSGIFQPIITRDGIICGNWSPFHNDCQMDIFDGEYNEEAMHKACLSYIKYKQKQIYGFANHFFFSHSRTGRS
;
A
#
# COMPACT_ATOMS: atom_id res chain seq x y z
N MET A 1 -15.09 19.24 -14.48
CA MET A 1 -14.92 17.82 -14.13
C MET A 1 -15.10 17.66 -12.61
N ASN A 2 -15.63 16.51 -12.15
CA ASN A 2 -15.79 16.24 -10.72
C ASN A 2 -14.51 15.56 -10.17
N PRO A 3 -13.75 16.20 -9.27
CA PRO A 3 -12.48 15.65 -8.77
C PRO A 3 -12.65 14.31 -8.03
N VAL A 4 -13.77 14.09 -7.34
CA VAL A 4 -14.06 12.82 -6.68
C VAL A 4 -14.21 11.68 -7.70
N ALA A 5 -14.99 11.91 -8.75
CA ALA A 5 -15.17 10.93 -9.82
C ALA A 5 -13.85 10.59 -10.52
N LEU A 6 -13.00 11.62 -10.77
CA LEU A 6 -11.67 11.41 -11.35
C LEU A 6 -10.78 10.54 -10.46
N ARG A 7 -10.72 10.81 -9.13
CA ARG A 7 -9.95 9.98 -8.19
C ARG A 7 -10.42 8.53 -8.17
N LEU A 8 -11.75 8.29 -8.15
CA LEU A 8 -12.30 6.93 -8.20
C LEU A 8 -11.91 6.18 -9.48
N LEU A 9 -11.96 6.85 -10.64
CA LEU A 9 -11.60 6.27 -11.94
C LEU A 9 -10.12 5.96 -12.05
N ASN A 10 -9.27 6.91 -11.69
CA ASN A 10 -7.82 6.79 -11.88
C ASN A 10 -7.17 5.89 -10.83
N GLN A 11 -7.72 5.79 -9.62
CA GLN A 11 -7.34 4.76 -8.63
C GLN A 11 -7.99 3.39 -8.91
N GLN A 12 -8.68 3.21 -10.04
CA GLN A 12 -9.30 1.94 -10.45
C GLN A 12 -10.39 1.42 -9.47
N LEU A 13 -10.93 2.26 -8.59
CA LEU A 13 -11.98 1.89 -7.63
C LEU A 13 -13.33 1.68 -8.30
N ILE A 14 -13.56 2.33 -9.42
CA ILE A 14 -14.71 2.13 -10.29
C ILE A 14 -14.26 1.90 -11.73
N ALA A 15 -15.03 1.09 -12.46
CA ALA A 15 -14.70 0.69 -13.83
C ALA A 15 -13.23 0.27 -14.00
N PRO A 16 -12.71 -0.69 -13.19
CA PRO A 16 -11.31 -1.10 -13.21
C PRO A 16 -10.90 -1.61 -14.58
N GLN A 17 -9.64 -1.38 -14.96
CA GLN A 17 -9.11 -1.73 -16.28
C GLN A 17 -8.14 -2.92 -16.26
N PHE A 18 -7.55 -3.23 -15.12
CA PHE A 18 -6.55 -4.27 -14.97
C PHE A 18 -7.16 -5.61 -14.54
N ASN A 19 -6.65 -6.71 -15.07
CA ASN A 19 -6.95 -8.07 -14.60
C ASN A 19 -5.80 -8.60 -13.73
N ASP A 20 -4.56 -8.27 -14.06
CA ASP A 20 -3.37 -8.69 -13.34
C ASP A 20 -3.13 -7.77 -12.13
N PRO A 21 -3.04 -8.33 -10.90
CA PRO A 21 -2.76 -7.53 -9.72
C PRO A 21 -1.40 -6.81 -9.76
N ALA A 22 -0.39 -7.37 -10.42
CA ALA A 22 0.91 -6.69 -10.55
C ALA A 22 0.84 -5.49 -11.50
N GLU A 23 0.09 -5.57 -12.60
CA GLU A 23 -0.16 -4.41 -13.48
C GLU A 23 -0.89 -3.30 -12.73
N LEU A 24 -1.87 -3.64 -11.90
CA LEU A 24 -2.56 -2.67 -11.05
C LEU A 24 -1.62 -2.01 -10.03
N VAL A 25 -0.80 -2.80 -9.32
CA VAL A 25 0.19 -2.26 -8.37
C VAL A 25 1.18 -1.36 -9.11
N SER A 26 1.62 -1.75 -10.31
CA SER A 26 2.48 -0.94 -11.16
C SER A 26 1.82 0.39 -11.54
N HIS A 27 0.53 0.39 -11.90
CA HIS A 27 -0.22 1.61 -12.21
C HIS A 27 -0.29 2.56 -11.02
N LEU A 28 -0.55 2.04 -9.80
CA LEU A 28 -0.63 2.86 -8.59
C LEU A 28 0.75 3.32 -8.07
N GLY A 29 1.83 2.74 -8.59
CA GLY A 29 3.21 3.00 -8.17
C GLY A 29 3.56 2.35 -6.85
N ALA A 30 2.80 2.64 -5.80
CA ALA A 30 2.86 1.96 -4.52
C ALA A 30 1.47 1.93 -3.88
N ILE A 31 1.23 0.91 -3.05
CA ILE A 31 -0.01 0.77 -2.28
C ILE A 31 0.37 0.51 -0.83
N GLN A 32 -0.17 1.29 0.10
CA GLN A 32 0.08 1.05 1.51
C GLN A 32 -0.43 -0.32 1.95
N ALA A 33 0.43 -1.07 2.64
CA ALA A 33 0.21 -2.46 3.07
C ALA A 33 0.39 -2.64 4.58
N GLN A 34 -0.02 -1.62 5.36
CA GLN A 34 0.10 -1.61 6.82
C GLN A 34 -0.74 -2.72 7.46
N GLU A 35 -1.99 -2.90 7.01
CA GLU A 35 -2.81 -4.03 7.43
C GLU A 35 -2.58 -5.22 6.48
N TYR A 36 -1.74 -6.15 6.92
CA TYR A 36 -1.29 -7.30 6.14
C TYR A 36 -2.43 -8.16 5.56
N ARG A 37 -3.49 -8.36 6.34
CA ARG A 37 -4.63 -9.20 5.92
C ARG A 37 -5.50 -8.51 4.86
N LEU A 38 -5.52 -7.18 4.83
CA LEU A 38 -6.40 -6.40 3.96
C LEU A 38 -5.69 -5.75 2.76
N MET A 39 -4.33 -5.80 2.70
CA MET A 39 -3.59 -5.30 1.53
C MET A 39 -4.04 -5.99 0.23
N ARG A 40 -4.45 -7.26 0.32
CA ARG A 40 -4.99 -8.03 -0.81
C ARG A 40 -6.33 -7.47 -1.27
N TRP A 41 -7.22 -7.12 -0.33
CA TRP A 41 -8.49 -6.47 -0.65
C TRP A 41 -8.27 -5.12 -1.30
N ALA A 42 -7.34 -4.31 -0.82
CA ALA A 42 -6.99 -3.03 -1.43
C ALA A 42 -6.60 -3.18 -2.91
N VAL A 43 -5.89 -4.25 -3.28
CA VAL A 43 -5.55 -4.56 -4.67
C VAL A 43 -6.73 -5.17 -5.42
N GLU A 44 -7.35 -6.22 -4.88
CA GLU A 44 -8.35 -7.01 -5.61
C GLU A 44 -9.65 -6.23 -5.88
N MET A 45 -10.07 -5.33 -4.99
CA MET A 45 -11.25 -4.47 -5.23
C MET A 45 -11.07 -3.52 -6.42
N ARG A 46 -9.83 -3.32 -6.90
CA ARG A 46 -9.44 -2.48 -8.03
C ARG A 46 -9.17 -3.26 -9.32
N THR A 47 -9.40 -4.58 -9.32
CA THR A 47 -9.23 -5.43 -10.51
C THR A 47 -10.58 -5.78 -11.13
N LYS A 48 -10.61 -6.02 -12.46
CA LYS A 48 -11.83 -6.46 -13.17
C LYS A 48 -12.35 -7.78 -12.65
N ASN A 49 -11.42 -8.71 -12.40
CA ASN A 49 -11.71 -10.08 -11.97
C ASN A 49 -10.89 -10.39 -10.70
N PRO A 50 -11.39 -10.01 -9.51
CA PRO A 50 -10.70 -10.27 -8.26
C PRO A 50 -10.30 -11.74 -8.10
N SER A 51 -9.01 -12.02 -7.88
CA SER A 51 -8.49 -13.37 -7.79
C SER A 51 -7.36 -13.48 -6.76
N HIS A 52 -7.70 -14.02 -5.60
CA HIS A 52 -6.72 -14.30 -4.55
C HIS A 52 -5.55 -15.17 -5.04
N LYS A 53 -5.85 -16.15 -5.93
CA LYS A 53 -4.82 -17.01 -6.55
C LYS A 53 -3.85 -16.21 -7.42
N ALA A 54 -4.35 -15.24 -8.19
CA ALA A 54 -3.51 -14.39 -9.04
C ALA A 54 -2.64 -13.45 -8.18
N PHE A 55 -3.21 -12.84 -7.12
CA PHE A 55 -2.44 -12.03 -6.18
C PHE A 55 -1.35 -12.86 -5.50
N LYS A 56 -1.70 -14.04 -4.93
CA LYS A 56 -0.73 -14.94 -4.29
C LYS A 56 0.39 -15.31 -5.25
N LYS A 57 0.08 -15.70 -6.49
CA LYS A 57 1.08 -16.04 -7.50
C LYS A 57 2.02 -14.87 -7.79
N ALA A 58 1.49 -13.65 -7.95
CA ALA A 58 2.30 -12.46 -8.21
C ALA A 58 3.19 -12.08 -7.01
N PHE A 59 2.69 -12.27 -5.79
CA PHE A 59 3.41 -12.00 -4.55
C PHE A 59 4.53 -13.02 -4.30
N ASP A 60 4.24 -14.32 -4.42
CA ASP A 60 5.20 -15.39 -4.18
C ASP A 60 6.32 -15.40 -5.24
N SER A 61 5.97 -15.12 -6.49
CA SER A 61 6.95 -15.04 -7.58
C SER A 61 7.82 -13.78 -7.59
N GLY A 62 7.59 -12.84 -6.66
CA GLY A 62 8.35 -11.60 -6.59
C GLY A 62 7.89 -10.51 -7.59
N ARG A 63 6.80 -10.70 -8.34
CA ARG A 63 6.25 -9.65 -9.20
C ARG A 63 5.63 -8.50 -8.38
N ILE A 64 5.06 -8.83 -7.23
CA ILE A 64 4.62 -7.86 -6.22
C ILE A 64 5.52 -8.02 -5.00
N ILE A 65 6.12 -6.93 -4.56
CA ILE A 65 7.02 -6.87 -3.42
C ILE A 65 6.37 -6.04 -2.31
N ARG A 66 6.48 -6.52 -1.06
CA ARG A 66 6.10 -5.79 0.15
C ARG A 66 7.32 -5.51 1.01
N LEU A 67 7.53 -4.25 1.37
CA LEU A 67 8.62 -3.83 2.24
C LEU A 67 8.27 -2.52 2.96
N HIS A 68 9.04 -2.16 3.99
CA HIS A 68 9.03 -0.80 4.52
C HIS A 68 9.73 0.15 3.54
N LEU A 69 9.07 1.24 3.15
CA LEU A 69 9.64 2.20 2.23
C LEU A 69 9.19 3.63 2.55
N MET A 70 8.25 4.17 1.81
CA MET A 70 7.81 5.56 1.95
C MET A 70 7.35 5.86 3.39
N ARG A 71 7.85 6.92 3.97
CA ARG A 71 7.53 7.35 5.34
C ARG A 71 7.78 6.28 6.42
N GLY A 72 8.57 5.22 6.10
CA GLY A 72 8.83 4.11 7.01
C GLY A 72 7.64 3.18 7.23
N THR A 73 6.67 3.15 6.31
CA THR A 73 5.49 2.26 6.35
C THR A 73 5.58 1.16 5.31
N TRP A 74 4.84 0.05 5.51
CA TRP A 74 4.78 -1.03 4.53
C TRP A 74 4.07 -0.60 3.26
N GLN A 75 4.70 -0.91 2.11
CA GLN A 75 4.20 -0.64 0.77
C GLN A 75 4.20 -1.91 -0.06
N LEU A 76 3.23 -2.06 -0.97
CA LEU A 76 3.33 -2.95 -2.14
C LEU A 76 3.85 -2.15 -3.31
N LEU A 77 4.77 -2.71 -4.05
CA LEU A 77 5.24 -2.19 -5.34
C LEU A 77 5.64 -3.35 -6.26
N VAL A 78 5.92 -3.09 -7.51
CA VAL A 78 6.38 -4.13 -8.43
C VAL A 78 7.91 -4.24 -8.43
N ALA A 79 8.43 -5.43 -8.77
CA ALA A 79 9.87 -5.68 -8.82
C ALA A 79 10.63 -4.68 -9.71
N ASP A 80 10.04 -4.31 -10.85
CA ASP A 80 10.63 -3.35 -11.81
C ASP A 80 10.86 -1.94 -11.23
N ASP A 81 10.13 -1.59 -10.16
CA ASP A 81 10.25 -0.30 -9.49
C ASP A 81 11.08 -0.38 -8.20
N TYR A 82 11.40 -1.59 -7.73
CA TYR A 82 11.97 -1.85 -6.41
C TYR A 82 13.24 -1.04 -6.15
N TRP A 83 14.28 -1.21 -6.97
CA TRP A 83 15.55 -0.53 -6.76
C TRP A 83 15.46 0.97 -7.02
N LEU A 84 14.64 1.39 -7.99
CA LEU A 84 14.42 2.81 -8.29
C LEU A 84 13.77 3.54 -7.10
N PHE A 85 12.70 2.96 -6.54
CA PHE A 85 11.98 3.60 -5.45
C PHE A 85 12.74 3.48 -4.12
N LEU A 86 13.50 2.40 -3.94
CA LEU A 86 14.38 2.26 -2.78
C LEU A 86 15.47 3.33 -2.77
N GLU A 87 16.06 3.63 -3.93
CA GLU A 87 17.05 4.71 -4.07
C GLU A 87 16.47 6.08 -3.69
N LEU A 88 15.24 6.36 -4.10
CA LEU A 88 14.58 7.63 -3.79
C LEU A 88 14.16 7.74 -2.32
N CYS A 89 13.55 6.71 -1.78
CA CYS A 89 12.80 6.78 -0.51
C CYS A 89 13.55 6.15 0.65
N GLY A 90 14.41 5.17 0.40
CA GLY A 90 15.10 4.38 1.43
C GLY A 90 15.93 5.22 2.42
N PRO A 91 16.85 6.07 1.95
CA PRO A 91 17.67 6.90 2.84
C PRO A 91 16.84 7.77 3.80
N LYS A 92 15.76 8.38 3.29
CA LYS A 92 14.88 9.23 4.10
C LYS A 92 14.03 8.39 5.06
N ALA A 93 13.53 7.24 4.64
CA ALA A 93 12.79 6.33 5.51
C ALA A 93 13.65 5.83 6.68
N ILE A 94 14.91 5.50 6.43
CA ILE A 94 15.90 5.14 7.46
C ILE A 94 16.11 6.31 8.42
N ALA A 95 16.35 7.52 7.92
CA ALA A 95 16.57 8.70 8.74
C ALA A 95 15.36 9.02 9.64
N VAL A 96 14.13 8.96 9.11
CA VAL A 96 12.88 9.13 9.86
C VAL A 96 12.74 8.07 10.95
N THR A 97 13.03 6.80 10.62
CA THR A 97 12.97 5.70 11.58
C THR A 97 14.01 5.86 12.70
N LYS A 98 15.26 6.21 12.38
CA LYS A 98 16.30 6.50 13.39
C LYS A 98 15.90 7.69 14.26
N GLY A 99 15.34 8.76 13.69
CA GLY A 99 14.82 9.93 14.43
C GLY A 99 13.71 9.55 15.41
N TRP A 100 12.77 8.72 14.98
CA TRP A 100 11.69 8.21 15.83
C TRP A 100 12.24 7.32 16.96
N MET A 101 13.19 6.41 16.67
CA MET A 101 13.86 5.58 17.67
C MET A 101 14.53 6.42 18.75
N ASN A 102 15.30 7.43 18.35
CA ASN A 102 15.97 8.36 19.28
C ASN A 102 14.98 9.09 20.18
N SER A 103 13.86 9.58 19.62
CA SER A 103 12.80 10.25 20.38
C SER A 103 12.13 9.32 21.40
N ASN A 104 12.13 8.02 21.15
CA ASN A 104 11.59 6.99 22.04
C ASN A 104 12.68 6.31 22.91
N LYS A 105 13.89 6.86 22.96
CA LYS A 105 15.03 6.34 23.73
C LYS A 105 15.43 4.91 23.37
N ILE A 106 15.23 4.52 22.11
CA ILE A 106 15.62 3.22 21.57
C ILE A 106 16.98 3.40 20.89
N THR A 107 18.02 2.85 21.50
CA THR A 107 19.38 2.91 20.97
C THR A 107 19.76 1.54 20.42
N ILE A 108 20.13 1.51 19.14
CA ILE A 108 20.69 0.34 18.45
C ILE A 108 22.03 0.80 17.84
N PRO A 109 23.19 0.30 18.31
CA PRO A 109 24.48 0.63 17.72
C PRO A 109 24.57 0.18 16.25
N ASP A 110 25.30 0.93 15.45
CA ASP A 110 25.48 0.58 14.02
C ASP A 110 26.16 -0.79 13.84
N GLU A 111 27.08 -1.17 14.73
CA GLU A 111 27.70 -2.51 14.74
C GLU A 111 26.66 -3.62 14.93
N GLU A 112 25.72 -3.41 15.86
CA GLU A 112 24.62 -4.34 16.06
C GLU A 112 23.72 -4.41 14.81
N LEU A 113 23.38 -3.26 14.21
CA LEU A 113 22.60 -3.25 12.97
C LEU A 113 23.25 -4.08 11.87
N ILE A 114 24.57 -3.95 11.69
CA ILE A 114 25.34 -4.71 10.69
C ILE A 114 25.33 -6.21 11.03
N ARG A 115 25.70 -6.56 12.27
CA ARG A 115 25.79 -7.97 12.71
C ARG A 115 24.44 -8.69 12.57
N ILE A 116 23.36 -8.06 13.06
CA ILE A 116 22.02 -8.68 12.99
C ILE A 116 21.53 -8.75 11.55
N ARG A 117 21.73 -7.71 10.74
CA ARG A 117 21.40 -7.70 9.32
C ARG A 117 21.99 -8.90 8.58
N ASP A 118 23.26 -9.22 8.82
CA ASP A 118 23.94 -10.31 8.13
C ASP A 118 23.39 -11.69 8.54
N ILE A 119 23.00 -11.85 9.81
CA ILE A 119 22.29 -13.06 10.29
C ILE A 119 20.92 -13.18 9.63
N LEU A 120 20.13 -12.09 9.60
CA LEU A 120 18.82 -12.09 8.96
C LEU A 120 18.91 -12.39 7.46
N ALA A 121 19.91 -11.80 6.78
CA ALA A 121 20.15 -12.02 5.36
C ALA A 121 20.49 -13.48 5.06
N GLN A 122 21.40 -14.08 5.85
CA GLN A 122 21.77 -15.49 5.70
C GLN A 122 20.57 -16.41 5.97
N THR A 123 19.84 -16.18 7.05
CA THR A 123 18.63 -16.98 7.37
C THR A 123 17.59 -16.89 6.25
N ALA A 124 17.35 -15.71 5.72
CA ALA A 124 16.40 -15.52 4.63
C ALA A 124 16.90 -16.20 3.32
N ALA A 125 18.20 -16.18 3.05
CA ALA A 125 18.79 -16.85 1.91
C ALA A 125 18.64 -18.38 1.99
N ASP A 126 18.89 -18.97 3.16
CA ASP A 126 18.84 -20.41 3.39
C ASP A 126 17.40 -20.96 3.38
N LYS A 127 16.47 -20.19 3.92
CA LYS A 127 15.04 -20.58 4.02
C LYS A 127 14.25 -20.25 2.75
N GLY A 128 14.72 -19.32 1.93
CA GLY A 128 13.97 -18.75 0.80
C GLY A 128 12.78 -17.87 1.22
N SER A 129 12.05 -18.28 2.29
CA SER A 129 10.93 -17.56 2.87
C SER A 129 10.93 -17.76 4.39
N ALA A 130 11.68 -16.94 5.12
CA ALA A 130 11.87 -17.03 6.57
C ALA A 130 10.74 -16.36 7.34
N THR A 131 10.38 -16.90 8.49
CA THR A 131 9.47 -16.30 9.47
C THR A 131 10.24 -15.48 10.50
N LYS A 132 9.54 -14.71 11.36
CA LYS A 132 10.19 -14.08 12.52
C LYS A 132 10.74 -15.12 13.50
N GLU A 133 10.05 -16.22 13.65
CA GLU A 133 10.45 -17.34 14.49
C GLU A 133 11.78 -17.96 14.01
N ASP A 134 11.98 -18.10 12.68
CA ASP A 134 13.27 -18.53 12.10
C ASP A 134 14.42 -17.56 12.45
N PHE A 135 14.16 -16.25 12.41
CA PHE A 135 15.14 -15.24 12.79
C PHE A 135 15.49 -15.30 14.29
N VAL A 136 14.48 -15.46 15.16
CA VAL A 136 14.71 -15.62 16.60
C VAL A 136 15.57 -16.83 16.88
N GLN A 137 15.29 -17.97 16.21
CA GLN A 137 16.08 -19.18 16.36
C GLN A 137 17.53 -18.98 15.89
N ALA A 138 17.75 -18.40 14.71
CA ALA A 138 19.08 -18.17 14.17
C ALA A 138 19.93 -17.20 15.02
N LEU A 139 19.28 -16.23 15.68
CA LEU A 139 19.92 -15.34 16.62
C LEU A 139 20.27 -16.06 17.95
N ALA A 140 19.37 -16.91 18.45
CA ALA A 140 19.60 -17.69 19.67
C ALA A 140 20.77 -18.69 19.52
N GLU A 141 20.92 -19.29 18.35
CA GLU A 141 22.07 -20.19 17.99
C GLU A 141 23.43 -19.46 18.02
N LYS A 142 23.42 -18.12 18.03
CA LYS A 142 24.60 -17.26 18.13
C LYS A 142 24.69 -16.52 19.50
N ASP A 143 23.96 -17.00 20.50
CA ASP A 143 23.88 -16.41 21.83
C ASP A 143 23.43 -14.92 21.81
N ILE A 144 22.54 -14.55 20.89
CA ILE A 144 21.95 -13.21 20.76
C ILE A 144 20.47 -13.26 21.10
N PRO A 145 20.08 -13.09 22.38
CA PRO A 145 18.67 -13.01 22.73
C PRO A 145 18.03 -11.74 22.14
N MET A 146 16.86 -11.90 21.54
CA MET A 146 16.19 -10.80 20.83
C MET A 146 14.69 -10.82 21.14
N ASP A 147 14.18 -9.73 21.71
CA ASP A 147 12.74 -9.54 21.84
C ASP A 147 12.09 -9.17 20.48
N ASP A 148 10.78 -9.44 20.37
CA ASP A 148 10.04 -9.21 19.12
C ASP A 148 10.04 -7.75 18.67
N HIS A 149 10.06 -6.82 19.62
CA HIS A 149 10.05 -5.39 19.34
C HIS A 149 11.37 -4.93 18.73
N ARG A 150 12.50 -5.32 19.34
CA ARG A 150 13.84 -5.02 18.84
C ARG A 150 14.09 -5.70 17.48
N LEU A 151 13.70 -6.97 17.33
CA LEU A 151 13.76 -7.68 16.03
C LEU A 151 12.99 -6.95 14.93
N SER A 152 11.81 -6.41 15.24
CA SER A 152 11.01 -5.66 14.29
C SER A 152 11.73 -4.42 13.73
N TYR A 153 12.59 -3.76 14.55
CA TYR A 153 13.42 -2.66 14.05
C TYR A 153 14.52 -3.14 13.12
N HIS A 154 15.19 -4.24 13.46
CA HIS A 154 16.22 -4.83 12.60
C HIS A 154 15.66 -5.24 11.25
N ILE A 155 14.50 -5.90 11.23
CA ILE A 155 13.81 -6.27 9.99
C ILE A 155 13.46 -5.02 9.18
N ARG A 156 12.86 -3.99 9.82
CA ARG A 156 12.53 -2.73 9.15
C ARG A 156 13.76 -2.06 8.53
N MET A 157 14.87 -1.99 9.25
CA MET A 157 16.11 -1.43 8.73
C MET A 157 16.67 -2.25 7.57
N ALA A 158 16.59 -3.58 7.62
CA ALA A 158 17.02 -4.46 6.55
C ALA A 158 16.13 -4.30 5.29
N GLU A 159 14.82 -4.15 5.45
CA GLU A 159 13.91 -3.87 4.31
C GLU A 159 14.21 -2.51 3.66
N MET A 160 14.33 -1.43 4.46
CA MET A 160 14.64 -0.09 3.93
C MET A 160 16.03 0.03 3.32
N SER A 161 16.93 -0.88 3.65
CA SER A 161 18.29 -0.97 3.05
C SER A 161 18.35 -1.89 1.83
N GLY A 162 17.23 -2.54 1.46
CA GLY A 162 17.15 -3.44 0.31
C GLY A 162 17.76 -4.81 0.54
N ILE A 163 17.94 -5.21 1.78
CA ILE A 163 18.46 -6.56 2.14
C ILE A 163 17.32 -7.58 2.18
N LEU A 164 16.22 -7.22 2.85
CA LEU A 164 15.03 -8.06 2.97
C LEU A 164 13.85 -7.45 2.21
N CYS A 165 12.98 -8.32 1.75
CA CYS A 165 11.62 -8.01 1.30
C CYS A 165 10.67 -9.12 1.76
N ASN A 166 9.41 -9.08 1.32
CA ASN A 166 8.48 -10.16 1.63
C ASN A 166 8.96 -11.53 1.13
N GLY A 167 8.70 -12.55 1.91
CA GLY A 167 8.71 -13.96 1.49
C GLY A 167 7.40 -14.36 0.82
N ASP A 168 7.00 -15.63 0.96
CA ASP A 168 5.75 -16.14 0.41
C ASP A 168 4.54 -15.69 1.21
N LEU A 169 3.42 -15.51 0.54
CA LEU A 169 2.18 -15.05 1.16
C LEU A 169 1.61 -16.11 2.09
N GLN A 170 1.58 -15.82 3.38
CA GLN A 170 0.92 -16.62 4.39
C GLN A 170 -0.42 -15.97 4.81
N PRO A 171 -1.37 -16.72 5.39
CA PRO A 171 -2.68 -16.17 5.77
C PRO A 171 -2.62 -15.02 6.77
N MET A 172 -1.82 -15.15 7.82
CA MET A 172 -1.85 -14.30 9.01
C MET A 172 -0.51 -13.67 9.36
N LYS A 173 0.60 -14.21 8.88
CA LYS A 173 1.96 -13.78 9.25
C LYS A 173 2.75 -13.34 8.02
N ALA A 174 3.52 -12.28 8.16
CA ALA A 174 4.51 -11.90 7.16
C ALA A 174 5.69 -12.87 7.21
N THR A 175 6.25 -13.18 6.04
CA THR A 175 7.51 -13.87 5.85
C THR A 175 8.47 -12.99 5.09
N TYR A 176 9.75 -13.34 5.08
CA TYR A 176 10.83 -12.50 4.57
C TYR A 176 11.76 -13.31 3.67
N SER A 177 12.19 -12.71 2.57
CA SER A 177 13.15 -13.26 1.62
C SER A 177 14.30 -12.29 1.43
N LEU A 178 15.43 -12.82 0.96
CA LEU A 178 16.55 -11.98 0.54
C LEU A 178 16.17 -11.25 -0.76
N SER A 179 16.23 -9.91 -0.75
CA SER A 179 15.81 -9.10 -1.90
C SER A 179 16.57 -9.43 -3.16
N ALA A 180 17.88 -9.70 -3.06
CA ALA A 180 18.72 -10.06 -4.20
C ALA A 180 18.28 -11.37 -4.88
N GLN A 181 17.71 -12.32 -4.14
CA GLN A 181 17.17 -13.56 -4.70
C GLN A 181 15.77 -13.38 -5.30
N LYS A 182 14.93 -12.58 -4.67
CA LYS A 182 13.50 -12.44 -5.05
C LYS A 182 13.27 -11.40 -6.14
N VAL A 183 14.02 -10.30 -6.10
CA VAL A 183 13.89 -9.18 -7.04
C VAL A 183 15.01 -9.20 -8.09
N GLY A 184 16.15 -9.75 -7.72
CA GLY A 184 17.41 -9.67 -8.45
C GLY A 184 18.43 -8.76 -7.74
N PRO A 185 19.70 -8.82 -8.17
CA PRO A 185 20.78 -8.05 -7.56
C PRO A 185 20.53 -6.55 -7.68
N ARG A 186 21.04 -5.79 -6.70
CA ARG A 186 21.01 -4.33 -6.79
C ARG A 186 21.88 -3.89 -7.97
N PRO A 187 21.37 -3.02 -8.88
CA PRO A 187 22.18 -2.47 -9.95
C PRO A 187 23.31 -1.60 -9.39
N GLU A 188 24.46 -1.59 -10.07
CA GLU A 188 25.62 -0.76 -9.67
C GLU A 188 25.28 0.73 -9.66
N TYR A 189 24.41 1.13 -10.59
CA TYR A 189 23.96 2.52 -10.73
C TYR A 189 22.45 2.60 -10.94
N VAL A 190 21.82 3.52 -10.22
CA VAL A 190 20.40 3.91 -10.40
C VAL A 190 20.38 5.37 -10.83
N ASN A 191 19.83 5.62 -12.02
CA ASN A 191 19.60 6.99 -12.48
C ASN A 191 18.51 7.64 -11.64
N ARG A 192 18.88 8.60 -10.79
CA ARG A 192 17.95 9.26 -9.87
C ARG A 192 16.87 10.05 -10.59
N ASP A 193 17.16 10.70 -11.70
CA ASP A 193 16.19 11.49 -12.46
C ASP A 193 15.18 10.58 -13.16
N GLU A 194 15.61 9.45 -13.69
CA GLU A 194 14.72 8.43 -14.23
C GLU A 194 13.80 7.83 -13.15
N ALA A 195 14.38 7.49 -12.01
CA ALA A 195 13.61 7.01 -10.85
C ALA A 195 12.56 8.04 -10.42
N LEU A 196 12.96 9.31 -10.31
CA LEU A 196 12.07 10.40 -9.90
C LEU A 196 10.96 10.66 -10.92
N LEU A 197 11.30 10.68 -12.22
CA LEU A 197 10.31 10.79 -13.30
C LEU A 197 9.29 9.65 -13.25
N ARG A 198 9.76 8.41 -13.13
CA ARG A 198 8.90 7.21 -13.09
C ARG A 198 8.01 7.22 -11.86
N PHE A 199 8.53 7.57 -10.69
CA PHE A 199 7.79 7.65 -9.45
C PHE A 199 6.72 8.74 -9.49
N THR A 200 7.07 9.95 -9.98
CA THR A 200 6.15 11.08 -10.15
C THR A 200 5.03 10.75 -11.12
N ARG A 201 5.37 10.18 -12.28
CA ARG A 201 4.40 9.79 -13.31
C ARG A 201 3.37 8.82 -12.75
N LYS A 202 3.80 7.76 -12.06
CA LYS A 202 2.89 6.77 -11.49
C LYS A 202 1.93 7.40 -10.46
N TYR A 203 2.44 8.30 -9.63
CA TYR A 203 1.58 9.01 -8.68
C TYR A 203 0.52 9.83 -9.39
N PHE A 204 0.90 10.73 -10.29
CA PHE A 204 -0.07 11.61 -10.94
C PHE A 204 -1.01 10.86 -11.88
N GLN A 205 -0.57 9.82 -12.57
CA GLN A 205 -1.46 8.99 -13.40
C GLN A 205 -2.54 8.27 -12.58
N SER A 206 -2.22 7.82 -11.39
CA SER A 206 -3.15 7.02 -10.58
C SER A 206 -3.92 7.84 -9.53
N HIS A 207 -3.33 8.91 -8.99
CA HIS A 207 -3.93 9.70 -7.90
C HIS A 207 -4.56 11.03 -8.36
N GLN A 208 -4.54 11.31 -9.66
CA GLN A 208 -5.13 12.53 -10.19
C GLN A 208 -6.65 12.62 -9.96
N PRO A 209 -7.19 13.84 -9.74
CA PRO A 209 -6.48 15.10 -9.61
C PRO A 209 -5.78 15.22 -8.25
N ALA A 210 -4.53 15.64 -8.26
CA ALA A 210 -3.72 15.78 -7.06
C ALA A 210 -2.91 17.09 -7.07
N THR A 211 -2.55 17.58 -5.88
CA THR A 211 -1.71 18.76 -5.72
C THR A 211 -0.24 18.36 -5.51
N LEU A 212 0.69 19.29 -5.69
CA LEU A 212 2.09 19.12 -5.29
C LEU A 212 2.19 18.76 -3.80
N GLY A 213 1.36 19.38 -2.95
CA GLY A 213 1.30 19.06 -1.52
C GLY A 213 0.87 17.63 -1.22
N ASP A 214 -0.04 17.08 -2.04
CA ASP A 214 -0.46 15.67 -1.93
C ASP A 214 0.69 14.74 -2.32
N PHE A 215 1.43 15.05 -3.38
CA PHE A 215 2.58 14.25 -3.82
C PHE A 215 3.72 14.26 -2.80
N VAL A 216 4.04 15.42 -2.21
CA VAL A 216 5.03 15.52 -1.10
C VAL A 216 4.59 14.68 0.09
N TRP A 217 3.32 14.73 0.46
CA TRP A 217 2.76 13.93 1.54
C TRP A 217 2.85 12.43 1.27
N TRP A 218 2.42 11.99 0.08
CA TRP A 218 2.39 10.58 -0.30
C TRP A 218 3.79 10.00 -0.42
N SER A 219 4.67 10.65 -1.16
CA SER A 219 6.03 10.17 -1.43
C SER A 219 6.93 10.20 -0.20
N GLY A 220 6.71 11.18 0.69
CA GLY A 220 7.64 11.50 1.77
C GLY A 220 8.92 12.17 1.29
N LEU A 221 9.07 12.47 0.00
CA LEU A 221 10.20 13.21 -0.55
C LEU A 221 10.19 14.68 -0.12
N ASN A 222 11.29 15.39 -0.30
CA ASN A 222 11.33 16.82 -0.08
C ASN A 222 10.62 17.57 -1.23
N MET A 223 10.30 18.84 -0.98
CA MET A 223 9.57 19.68 -1.93
C MET A 223 10.35 19.90 -3.24
N SER A 224 11.68 20.01 -3.18
CA SER A 224 12.53 20.24 -4.36
C SER A 224 12.55 19.01 -5.27
N ASP A 225 12.69 17.79 -4.71
CA ASP A 225 12.60 16.55 -5.49
C ASP A 225 11.22 16.41 -6.15
N CYS A 226 10.14 16.70 -5.42
CA CYS A 226 8.79 16.61 -5.98
C CYS A 226 8.57 17.63 -7.13
N ARG A 227 9.08 18.85 -7.02
CA ARG A 227 9.04 19.83 -8.12
C ARG A 227 9.86 19.38 -9.31
N LYS A 228 11.08 18.88 -9.08
CA LYS A 228 11.92 18.32 -10.15
C LYS A 228 11.23 17.15 -10.86
N GLY A 229 10.58 16.26 -10.12
CA GLY A 229 9.80 15.17 -10.71
C GLY A 229 8.70 15.64 -11.64
N ILE A 230 7.94 16.69 -11.26
CA ILE A 230 6.92 17.30 -12.10
C ILE A 230 7.55 17.98 -13.33
N GLU A 231 8.67 18.69 -13.16
CA GLU A 231 9.41 19.31 -14.25
C GLU A 231 9.89 18.26 -15.29
N LEU A 232 10.41 17.13 -14.82
CA LEU A 232 10.83 16.03 -15.67
C LEU A 232 9.67 15.40 -16.48
N MET A 233 8.42 15.52 -16.02
CA MET A 233 7.24 15.07 -16.80
C MET A 233 6.96 15.95 -18.02
N GLY A 234 7.48 17.19 -18.06
CA GLY A 234 7.33 18.11 -19.17
C GLY A 234 5.87 18.34 -19.56
N ASN A 235 5.55 18.21 -20.84
CA ASN A 235 4.20 18.43 -21.37
C ASN A 235 3.21 17.32 -21.07
N SER A 236 3.62 16.21 -20.47
CA SER A 236 2.70 15.10 -20.12
C SER A 236 1.87 15.33 -18.86
N ILE A 237 2.05 16.48 -18.21
CA ILE A 237 1.30 16.91 -17.03
C ILE A 237 0.94 18.39 -17.15
N HIS A 238 -0.28 18.76 -16.75
CA HIS A 238 -0.77 20.12 -16.79
C HIS A 238 -1.57 20.47 -15.54
N VAL A 239 -1.82 21.75 -15.32
CA VAL A 239 -2.61 22.25 -14.19
C VAL A 239 -4.02 22.58 -14.64
N GLU A 240 -5.00 22.03 -13.91
CA GLU A 240 -6.43 22.30 -14.10
C GLU A 240 -7.03 22.89 -12.83
N ARG A 241 -7.89 23.91 -13.03
CA ARG A 241 -8.66 24.52 -11.93
C ARG A 241 -10.01 23.83 -11.81
N LEU A 242 -10.16 22.94 -10.82
CA LEU A 242 -11.38 22.18 -10.62
C LEU A 242 -12.18 22.73 -9.44
N ARG A 243 -13.50 22.64 -9.56
CA ARG A 243 -14.44 22.95 -8.47
C ARG A 243 -14.44 21.80 -7.47
N ILE A 244 -14.16 22.08 -6.19
CA ILE A 244 -14.06 21.06 -5.12
C ILE A 244 -15.33 20.91 -4.28
N GLY A 245 -16.37 21.65 -4.57
CA GLY A 245 -17.61 21.70 -3.78
C GLY A 245 -18.43 20.43 -3.82
N ALA A 246 -17.97 19.35 -3.21
CA ALA A 246 -18.79 18.16 -2.91
C ALA A 246 -19.74 18.44 -1.71
N PHE A 247 -19.39 19.37 -0.83
CA PHE A 247 -20.14 19.75 0.37
C PHE A 247 -20.75 21.15 0.22
N THR A 248 -21.86 21.38 0.92
CA THR A 248 -22.66 22.63 0.79
C THR A 248 -21.86 23.89 1.08
N GLU A 249 -20.90 23.81 1.99
CA GLU A 249 -20.05 24.92 2.41
C GLU A 249 -18.98 25.30 1.40
N MET A 250 -18.60 24.35 0.51
CA MET A 250 -17.52 24.51 -0.48
C MET A 250 -18.04 24.69 -1.92
N LYS A 251 -19.32 24.96 -2.13
CA LYS A 251 -19.96 24.97 -3.46
C LYS A 251 -19.28 25.83 -4.53
N ASN A 252 -18.59 26.88 -4.14
CA ASN A 252 -17.94 27.83 -5.06
C ASN A 252 -16.41 27.84 -4.90
N GLU A 253 -15.84 26.88 -4.21
CA GLU A 253 -14.40 26.77 -4.05
C GLU A 253 -13.78 26.05 -5.25
N TYR A 254 -12.69 26.61 -5.77
CA TYR A 254 -11.89 26.04 -6.84
C TYR A 254 -10.46 25.85 -6.35
N ARG A 255 -9.85 24.76 -6.78
CA ARG A 255 -8.46 24.44 -6.48
C ARG A 255 -7.72 24.01 -7.73
N GLU A 256 -6.43 24.32 -7.81
CA GLU A 256 -5.54 23.87 -8.87
C GLU A 256 -5.01 22.48 -8.56
N PHE A 257 -5.08 21.64 -9.57
CA PHE A 257 -4.62 20.25 -9.53
C PHE A 257 -3.78 19.93 -10.74
N TYR A 258 -2.84 19.03 -10.56
CA TYR A 258 -2.12 18.39 -11.65
C TYR A 258 -2.93 17.23 -12.21
N LEU A 259 -3.00 17.17 -13.52
CA LEU A 259 -3.57 16.07 -14.30
C LEU A 259 -2.58 15.67 -15.38
N THR A 260 -2.62 14.41 -15.76
CA THR A 260 -1.87 13.86 -16.91
C THR A 260 -2.78 13.73 -18.13
N ASP A 261 -2.21 13.68 -19.34
CA ASP A 261 -2.98 13.62 -20.59
C ASP A 261 -3.84 12.36 -20.71
N ASP A 262 -3.47 11.28 -20.00
CA ASP A 262 -4.20 10.01 -19.94
C ASP A 262 -5.25 9.95 -18.81
N CYS A 263 -5.62 11.10 -18.24
CA CYS A 263 -6.62 11.18 -17.16
C CYS A 263 -7.97 10.58 -17.60
N ARG A 264 -8.41 9.56 -16.89
CA ARG A 264 -9.72 8.94 -17.12
C ARG A 264 -10.85 9.83 -16.63
N THR A 265 -11.75 10.18 -17.53
CA THR A 265 -12.88 11.11 -17.27
C THR A 265 -14.25 10.45 -17.42
N ARG A 266 -14.33 9.21 -17.94
CA ARG A 266 -15.57 8.50 -18.25
C ARG A 266 -15.68 7.19 -17.47
N GLY A 267 -16.90 6.80 -17.10
CA GLY A 267 -17.16 5.52 -16.41
C GLY A 267 -17.70 5.67 -14.99
N PHE A 268 -17.80 6.89 -14.45
CA PHE A 268 -18.42 7.14 -13.15
C PHE A 268 -19.95 6.90 -13.25
N ARG A 269 -20.48 6.18 -12.26
CA ARG A 269 -21.91 5.92 -12.06
C ARG A 269 -22.31 6.29 -10.64
N LYS A 270 -23.40 7.02 -10.50
CA LYS A 270 -23.98 7.37 -9.18
C LYS A 270 -24.58 6.14 -8.50
N GLY A 271 -24.69 6.19 -7.18
CA GLY A 271 -25.21 5.11 -6.35
C GLY A 271 -24.19 4.02 -6.03
N THR A 272 -22.88 4.29 -6.24
CA THR A 272 -21.81 3.34 -5.96
C THR A 272 -21.35 3.42 -4.51
N TYR A 273 -21.40 2.29 -3.80
CA TYR A 273 -20.82 2.13 -2.46
C TYR A 273 -19.56 1.28 -2.52
N LEU A 274 -18.54 1.71 -1.77
CA LEU A 274 -17.27 0.99 -1.65
C LEU A 274 -16.91 0.78 -0.18
N LEU A 275 -16.49 -0.44 0.16
CA LEU A 275 -15.93 -0.81 1.46
C LEU A 275 -14.40 -0.74 1.36
N ILE A 276 -13.86 0.42 1.67
CA ILE A 276 -12.45 0.74 1.54
C ILE A 276 -11.72 0.29 2.81
N PRO A 277 -10.62 -0.48 2.70
CA PRO A 277 -9.88 -0.97 3.86
C PRO A 277 -9.15 0.16 4.62
N PRO A 278 -8.65 -0.11 5.84
CA PRO A 278 -7.83 0.85 6.55
C PRO A 278 -6.52 1.12 5.78
N TYR A 279 -5.98 2.31 5.92
CA TYR A 279 -4.73 2.76 5.27
C TYR A 279 -4.77 2.71 3.73
N ASP A 280 -5.95 2.80 3.13
CA ASP A 280 -6.09 2.76 1.68
C ASP A 280 -5.63 4.05 0.99
N GLU A 281 -5.08 3.92 -0.23
CA GLU A 281 -4.59 5.03 -1.05
C GLU A 281 -5.65 6.10 -1.32
N TYR A 282 -6.93 5.74 -1.32
CA TYR A 282 -8.03 6.69 -1.51
C TYR A 282 -8.06 7.80 -0.45
N LEU A 283 -7.61 7.49 0.75
CA LEU A 283 -7.55 8.45 1.86
C LEU A 283 -6.12 8.86 2.21
N ILE A 284 -5.18 7.89 2.31
CA ILE A 284 -3.81 8.16 2.74
C ILE A 284 -2.94 8.76 1.63
N GLY A 285 -3.31 8.56 0.37
CA GLY A 285 -2.61 9.09 -0.80
C GLY A 285 -2.63 10.61 -0.93
N TYR A 286 -3.41 11.31 -0.08
CA TYR A 286 -3.60 12.77 -0.16
C TYR A 286 -3.33 13.45 1.18
N LYS A 287 -2.72 14.65 1.12
CA LYS A 287 -2.57 15.54 2.27
C LYS A 287 -3.92 16.16 2.65
N SER A 288 -4.63 16.71 1.65
CA SER A 288 -5.96 17.27 1.82
C SER A 288 -7.04 16.24 1.46
N ARG A 289 -7.94 15.98 2.38
CA ARG A 289 -9.02 14.99 2.27
C ARG A 289 -10.41 15.63 2.22
N ASP A 290 -10.47 16.95 2.26
CA ASP A 290 -11.67 17.78 2.27
C ASP A 290 -12.58 17.60 1.05
N ILE A 291 -12.04 17.06 -0.05
CA ILE A 291 -12.82 16.73 -1.25
C ILE A 291 -13.74 15.52 -1.02
N VAL A 292 -13.31 14.58 -0.18
CA VAL A 292 -14.00 13.29 0.03
C VAL A 292 -14.50 13.08 1.45
N LEU A 293 -14.09 13.94 2.39
CA LEU A 293 -14.34 13.82 3.81
C LEU A 293 -14.78 15.17 4.40
N LYS A 294 -15.99 15.21 4.97
CA LYS A 294 -16.47 16.40 5.69
C LYS A 294 -15.64 16.65 6.96
N PRO A 295 -15.38 17.93 7.32
CA PRO A 295 -14.55 18.28 8.48
C PRO A 295 -15.06 17.66 9.79
N GLU A 296 -16.35 17.65 10.02
CA GLU A 296 -16.99 17.09 11.23
C GLU A 296 -16.78 15.58 11.40
N HIS A 297 -16.57 14.85 10.29
CA HIS A 297 -16.34 13.39 10.28
C HIS A 297 -14.86 12.98 10.26
N ARG A 298 -13.92 13.97 10.32
CA ARG A 298 -12.49 13.71 10.24
C ARG A 298 -12.01 12.68 11.27
N HIS A 299 -12.47 12.79 12.51
CA HIS A 299 -12.10 11.88 13.60
C HIS A 299 -12.57 10.43 13.39
N ARG A 300 -13.59 10.22 12.54
CA ARG A 300 -14.11 8.91 12.17
C ARG A 300 -13.25 8.22 11.12
N ALA A 301 -12.53 8.96 10.29
CA ALA A 301 -11.76 8.43 9.18
C ALA A 301 -10.25 8.30 9.50
N HIS A 302 -9.69 9.23 10.25
CA HIS A 302 -8.28 9.19 10.65
C HIS A 302 -7.98 10.08 11.87
N ASN A 303 -6.85 9.82 12.54
CA ASN A 303 -6.37 10.63 13.65
C ASN A 303 -4.96 11.21 13.40
N ASN A 304 -4.50 12.02 14.34
CA ASN A 304 -3.17 12.65 14.27
C ASN A 304 -2.01 11.68 14.54
N SER A 305 -2.28 10.50 15.11
CA SER A 305 -1.29 9.43 15.30
C SER A 305 -1.07 8.59 14.04
N GLY A 306 -1.67 8.97 12.90
CA GLY A 306 -1.50 8.27 11.63
C GLY A 306 -2.34 6.99 11.49
N ILE A 307 -3.36 6.80 12.32
CA ILE A 307 -4.31 5.69 12.18
C ILE A 307 -5.39 6.08 11.18
N PHE A 308 -5.59 5.24 10.17
CA PHE A 308 -6.63 5.37 9.15
C PHE A 308 -7.63 4.23 9.30
N GLN A 309 -8.89 4.58 9.45
CA GLN A 309 -9.98 3.62 9.67
C GLN A 309 -10.49 3.02 8.35
N PRO A 310 -11.09 1.80 8.41
CA PRO A 310 -11.88 1.29 7.29
C PRO A 310 -13.10 2.18 7.07
N ILE A 311 -13.30 2.64 5.84
CA ILE A 311 -14.34 3.63 5.51
C ILE A 311 -15.32 3.10 4.49
N ILE A 312 -16.55 3.60 4.55
CA ILE A 312 -17.57 3.41 3.53
C ILE A 312 -17.67 4.70 2.74
N THR A 313 -17.70 4.59 1.41
CA THR A 313 -17.98 5.74 0.55
C THR A 313 -19.27 5.53 -0.23
N ARG A 314 -20.03 6.62 -0.41
CA ARG A 314 -21.12 6.74 -1.37
C ARG A 314 -20.69 7.72 -2.45
N ASP A 315 -20.60 7.24 -3.68
CA ASP A 315 -20.13 8.05 -4.81
C ASP A 315 -18.76 8.71 -4.57
N GLY A 316 -17.92 8.06 -3.77
CA GLY A 316 -16.60 8.54 -3.37
C GLY A 316 -16.58 9.46 -2.15
N ILE A 317 -17.73 9.92 -1.65
CA ILE A 317 -17.80 10.69 -0.41
C ILE A 317 -17.89 9.74 0.77
N ILE A 318 -17.07 9.98 1.79
CA ILE A 318 -17.03 9.14 3.00
C ILE A 318 -18.31 9.39 3.81
N CYS A 319 -19.05 8.31 4.06
CA CYS A 319 -20.35 8.35 4.75
C CYS A 319 -20.46 7.38 5.93
N GLY A 320 -19.47 6.53 6.15
CA GLY A 320 -19.54 5.53 7.22
C GLY A 320 -18.21 4.84 7.48
N ASN A 321 -18.19 4.00 8.50
CA ASN A 321 -17.16 3.03 8.82
C ASN A 321 -17.69 1.61 8.70
N TRP A 322 -16.80 0.64 8.50
CA TRP A 322 -17.17 -0.78 8.49
C TRP A 322 -16.12 -1.61 9.21
N SER A 323 -16.51 -2.82 9.64
CA SER A 323 -15.59 -3.74 10.31
C SER A 323 -15.20 -4.90 9.38
N PRO A 324 -13.94 -4.95 8.89
CA PRO A 324 -13.49 -6.00 7.97
C PRO A 324 -13.25 -7.35 8.64
N PHE A 325 -13.16 -7.38 9.97
CA PHE A 325 -12.79 -8.59 10.73
C PHE A 325 -14.00 -9.37 11.23
N HIS A 326 -15.18 -8.79 11.22
CA HIS A 326 -16.45 -9.46 11.52
C HIS A 326 -17.01 -10.18 10.30
N ASN A 327 -17.81 -11.23 10.52
CA ASN A 327 -18.34 -12.04 9.42
C ASN A 327 -19.53 -11.40 8.72
N ASP A 328 -20.17 -10.44 9.36
CA ASP A 328 -21.43 -9.79 8.98
C ASP A 328 -21.28 -8.37 8.43
N CYS A 329 -20.05 -7.94 8.10
CA CYS A 329 -19.80 -6.59 7.60
C CYS A 329 -20.49 -5.49 8.43
N GLN A 330 -20.26 -5.48 9.76
CA GLN A 330 -20.84 -4.44 10.63
C GLN A 330 -20.49 -3.05 10.10
N MET A 331 -21.49 -2.19 10.00
CA MET A 331 -21.38 -0.86 9.43
C MET A 331 -21.94 0.19 10.39
N ASP A 332 -21.33 1.37 10.35
CA ASP A 332 -21.75 2.56 11.09
C ASP A 332 -21.83 3.73 10.11
N ILE A 333 -23.05 4.04 9.65
CA ILE A 333 -23.32 5.15 8.73
C ILE A 333 -23.53 6.42 9.54
N PHE A 334 -22.73 7.43 9.28
CA PHE A 334 -22.76 8.70 10.01
C PHE A 334 -23.10 9.91 9.13
N ASP A 335 -23.27 9.73 7.82
CA ASP A 335 -23.58 10.84 6.90
C ASP A 335 -24.64 10.45 5.87
N GLY A 336 -25.82 11.01 6.06
CA GLY A 336 -26.95 10.92 5.15
C GLY A 336 -27.66 9.56 5.12
N GLU A 337 -28.74 9.51 4.34
CA GLU A 337 -29.46 8.27 4.05
C GLU A 337 -28.64 7.37 3.12
N TYR A 338 -28.83 6.06 3.20
CA TYR A 338 -28.15 5.09 2.34
C TYR A 338 -29.14 4.15 1.65
N ASN A 339 -28.74 3.62 0.50
CA ASN A 339 -29.48 2.62 -0.22
C ASN A 339 -29.07 1.23 0.27
N GLU A 340 -29.97 0.52 0.94
CA GLU A 340 -29.72 -0.79 1.56
C GLU A 340 -29.29 -1.85 0.52
N GLU A 341 -29.93 -1.91 -0.64
CA GLU A 341 -29.62 -2.89 -1.68
C GLU A 341 -28.20 -2.67 -2.25
N ALA A 342 -27.84 -1.43 -2.55
CA ALA A 342 -26.50 -1.09 -3.05
C ALA A 342 -25.41 -1.34 -2.00
N MET A 343 -25.70 -1.06 -0.74
CA MET A 343 -24.82 -1.34 0.37
C MET A 343 -24.63 -2.85 0.58
N HIS A 344 -25.74 -3.60 0.57
CA HIS A 344 -25.71 -5.06 0.66
C HIS A 344 -24.86 -5.68 -0.46
N LYS A 345 -24.95 -5.17 -1.68
CA LYS A 345 -24.13 -5.60 -2.81
C LYS A 345 -22.64 -5.36 -2.56
N ALA A 346 -22.27 -4.22 -1.99
CA ALA A 346 -20.87 -3.92 -1.61
C ALA A 346 -20.37 -4.91 -0.54
N CYS A 347 -21.18 -5.20 0.49
CA CYS A 347 -20.86 -6.20 1.51
C CYS A 347 -20.69 -7.60 0.94
N LEU A 348 -21.61 -8.04 0.07
CA LEU A 348 -21.52 -9.35 -0.58
C LEU A 348 -20.23 -9.50 -1.42
N SER A 349 -19.77 -8.43 -2.04
CA SER A 349 -18.50 -8.43 -2.79
C SER A 349 -17.31 -8.75 -1.86
N TYR A 350 -17.26 -8.11 -0.69
CA TYR A 350 -16.21 -8.37 0.31
C TYR A 350 -16.34 -9.76 0.95
N ILE A 351 -17.55 -10.19 1.29
CA ILE A 351 -17.80 -11.53 1.88
C ILE A 351 -17.34 -12.63 0.90
N LYS A 352 -17.67 -12.51 -0.38
CA LYS A 352 -17.21 -13.45 -1.43
C LYS A 352 -15.68 -13.47 -1.54
N TYR A 353 -15.04 -12.31 -1.46
CA TYR A 353 -13.58 -12.22 -1.42
C TYR A 353 -13.02 -12.95 -0.20
N LYS A 354 -13.55 -12.70 1.00
CA LYS A 354 -13.11 -13.32 2.26
C LYS A 354 -13.24 -14.86 2.23
N GLN A 355 -14.34 -15.37 1.68
CA GLN A 355 -14.57 -16.82 1.53
C GLN A 355 -13.53 -17.45 0.58
N LYS A 356 -13.26 -16.83 -0.58
CA LYS A 356 -12.24 -17.31 -1.51
C LYS A 356 -10.84 -17.34 -0.90
N GLN A 357 -10.55 -16.42 0.01
CA GLN A 357 -9.29 -16.36 0.74
C GLN A 357 -9.11 -17.56 1.66
N ILE A 358 -10.15 -17.94 2.40
CA ILE A 358 -10.12 -19.11 3.29
C ILE A 358 -9.91 -20.41 2.50
N TYR A 359 -10.65 -20.62 1.42
CA TYR A 359 -10.53 -21.82 0.58
C TYR A 359 -9.21 -21.86 -0.23
N GLY A 360 -8.67 -20.73 -0.63
CA GLY A 360 -7.39 -20.64 -1.35
C GLY A 360 -6.19 -21.14 -0.52
N PHE A 361 -6.24 -21.02 0.80
CA PHE A 361 -5.21 -21.56 1.70
C PHE A 361 -5.50 -23.01 2.14
N ALA A 362 -6.76 -23.43 2.23
CA ALA A 362 -7.14 -24.78 2.64
C ALA A 362 -6.64 -25.85 1.65
N ASN A 363 -6.63 -25.57 0.37
CA ASN A 363 -6.15 -26.52 -0.65
C ASN A 363 -4.64 -26.84 -0.56
N HIS A 364 -3.83 -26.05 0.13
CA HIS A 364 -2.42 -26.37 0.37
C HIS A 364 -2.22 -27.35 1.54
N PHE A 365 -3.12 -27.38 2.51
CA PHE A 365 -3.03 -28.31 3.64
C PHE A 365 -3.40 -29.75 3.26
N PHE A 366 -4.26 -29.95 2.25
CA PHE A 366 -4.71 -31.30 1.84
C PHE A 366 -3.72 -32.01 0.90
N PHE A 367 -2.82 -31.31 0.21
CA PHE A 367 -1.87 -31.92 -0.71
C PHE A 367 -0.52 -32.30 -0.07
N SER A 368 -0.20 -31.82 1.12
CA SER A 368 1.04 -32.17 1.83
C SER A 368 0.97 -33.44 2.66
N HIS A 369 -0.22 -34.03 2.88
CA HIS A 369 -0.41 -35.23 3.69
C HIS A 369 -0.64 -36.54 2.90
N SER A 370 -0.59 -36.50 1.56
CA SER A 370 -0.85 -37.71 0.73
C SER A 370 0.41 -38.33 0.08
N ARG A 371 1.62 -38.00 0.56
CA ARG A 371 2.88 -38.62 0.06
C ARG A 371 3.72 -39.29 1.14
N THR A 372 3.09 -39.90 2.13
CA THR A 372 3.79 -40.89 2.98
C THR A 372 2.88 -42.09 3.17
N GLY A 373 3.09 -43.10 2.33
CA GLY A 373 2.52 -44.40 2.55
C GLY A 373 2.29 -45.21 1.27
N ARG A 374 3.35 -45.84 0.78
CA ARG A 374 3.33 -47.23 0.27
C ARG A 374 4.68 -47.61 -0.32
N SER A 375 5.27 -48.50 0.31
CA SER A 375 5.99 -49.77 0.14
C SER A 375 7.31 -49.79 0.84
#